data_f89245003c6f771d7f49179ebdaa1786
#
_entry.id   f89245003c6f771d7f49179ebdaa1786
#
_cell.length_a   1.000
_cell.length_b   1.000
_cell.length_c   1.000
_cell.angle_alpha   90.00
_cell.angle_beta   90.00
_cell.angle_gamma   90.00
#
_symmetry.space_group_name_H-M   'P 1'
#
loop_
_entity.id
_entity.type
_entity.pdbx_description
1 polymer ?
#
loop_
_entity_poly.entity_id
_entity_poly.type
_entity_poly.pdbx_seq_one_letter_code
_entity_poly.pdbx_strand_id
1 'polypeptide(L)'
;INVKPRGVRQFSNVEHRITVSALSEGGTRCFPDRKIGNAEFKATPDENGVLSFTYDFPLEGEYFIRIFNGDSRILQHNVFAVNEDLAGRIPRIGDLHLHSCRSDGRELPETVAANYRAFGYDFLALTDHHRYYPSLEAIYSYKDVDHALTMVPGEEVHMSRNFVHIISFGGKFSINALIKDTFPTQAEIDNLPRPGVTKEDVAKFALRAINESDCPEQMTHQEFYAKVEELAKTLDIPDCINNDVERFMYAACVWEFNKIREADGLAIFAHPYWISDMFQLSESFTDYMLKQHPFDAFEVLGGERYYEQNGFQTAKYYSTRSEGYDYPIVGSTDSHSSNSENAGAYVARTMVFPFENERKSLINAIKDKYTVAIDGILAEPRLVG
;
A
#
# COMPACT_ATOMS: atom_id res chain seq x y z
N ILE A 1 -2.71 -12.78 -29.61
CA ILE A 1 -2.17 -13.61 -28.51
C ILE A 1 -1.10 -14.51 -29.07
N ASN A 2 0.10 -14.43 -28.50
CA ASN A 2 1.24 -15.24 -28.87
C ASN A 2 1.61 -16.14 -27.68
N VAL A 3 1.63 -17.45 -27.90
CA VAL A 3 1.96 -18.41 -26.85
C VAL A 3 3.23 -19.16 -27.25
N LYS A 4 4.24 -19.12 -26.35
CA LYS A 4 5.51 -19.81 -26.51
C LYS A 4 5.85 -20.56 -25.22
N PRO A 5 6.22 -21.85 -25.27
CA PRO A 5 6.73 -22.56 -24.10
C PRO A 5 8.03 -21.94 -23.57
N ARG A 6 8.25 -22.00 -22.28
CA ARG A 6 9.52 -21.61 -21.65
C ARG A 6 10.46 -22.79 -21.51
N GLY A 7 11.76 -22.53 -21.64
CA GLY A 7 12.80 -23.54 -21.49
C GLY A 7 12.94 -24.46 -22.71
N VAL A 8 13.27 -25.71 -22.47
CA VAL A 8 13.55 -26.72 -23.51
C VAL A 8 12.29 -27.34 -24.11
N ARG A 9 11.11 -27.09 -23.57
CA ARG A 9 9.85 -27.62 -24.11
C ARG A 9 9.44 -26.81 -25.33
N GLN A 10 8.93 -27.48 -26.36
CA GLN A 10 8.41 -26.86 -27.57
C GLN A 10 7.06 -27.47 -27.92
N PHE A 11 6.21 -26.72 -28.61
CA PHE A 11 5.05 -27.29 -29.26
C PHE A 11 5.50 -28.22 -30.39
N SER A 12 4.80 -29.32 -30.58
CA SER A 12 5.01 -30.16 -31.77
C SER A 12 4.59 -29.39 -33.02
N ASN A 13 5.32 -29.55 -34.10
CA ASN A 13 5.07 -28.86 -35.39
C ASN A 13 3.87 -29.48 -36.13
N VAL A 14 2.69 -29.45 -35.47
CA VAL A 14 1.39 -29.89 -35.99
C VAL A 14 0.34 -28.83 -35.71
N GLU A 15 -0.83 -28.93 -36.35
CA GLU A 15 -1.97 -28.07 -36.03
C GLU A 15 -2.46 -28.36 -34.61
N HIS A 16 -2.55 -27.32 -33.79
CA HIS A 16 -3.10 -27.34 -32.45
C HIS A 16 -4.50 -26.70 -32.42
N ARG A 17 -5.41 -27.32 -31.69
CA ARG A 17 -6.72 -26.72 -31.41
C ARG A 17 -6.59 -25.84 -30.16
N ILE A 18 -7.09 -24.60 -30.26
CA ILE A 18 -7.05 -23.60 -29.22
C ILE A 18 -8.48 -23.21 -28.88
N THR A 19 -8.88 -23.27 -27.61
CA THR A 19 -10.19 -22.78 -27.17
C THR A 19 -10.01 -21.61 -26.23
N VAL A 20 -10.86 -20.59 -26.41
CA VAL A 20 -11.02 -19.49 -25.48
C VAL A 20 -12.40 -19.62 -24.86
N SER A 21 -12.49 -19.54 -23.53
CA SER A 21 -13.76 -19.65 -22.80
C SER A 21 -13.82 -18.64 -21.68
N ALA A 22 -14.86 -17.82 -21.64
CA ALA A 22 -15.09 -16.91 -20.52
C ALA A 22 -15.36 -17.69 -19.22
N LEU A 23 -14.79 -17.23 -18.12
CA LEU A 23 -15.27 -17.58 -16.80
C LEU A 23 -16.60 -16.88 -16.60
N SER A 24 -17.62 -17.62 -16.23
CA SER A 24 -18.93 -17.03 -16.01
C SER A 24 -19.32 -17.19 -14.56
N GLU A 25 -19.74 -16.11 -13.96
CA GLU A 25 -20.36 -16.09 -12.65
C GLU A 25 -21.71 -16.83 -12.65
N GLY A 26 -22.15 -17.25 -11.49
CA GLY A 26 -23.46 -17.87 -11.31
C GLY A 26 -23.59 -19.29 -11.85
N GLY A 27 -22.49 -20.01 -12.04
CA GLY A 27 -22.54 -21.43 -12.34
C GLY A 27 -23.07 -21.76 -13.73
N THR A 28 -22.37 -21.33 -14.75
CA THR A 28 -22.66 -21.59 -16.18
C THR A 28 -22.81 -23.06 -16.56
N ARG A 29 -22.53 -24.00 -15.68
CA ARG A 29 -22.95 -25.38 -15.88
C ARG A 29 -24.47 -25.52 -16.09
N CYS A 30 -25.23 -24.54 -15.61
CA CYS A 30 -26.68 -24.49 -15.74
C CYS A 30 -27.15 -23.77 -17.02
N PHE A 31 -26.25 -23.16 -17.79
CA PHE A 31 -26.59 -22.38 -18.99
C PHE A 31 -25.76 -22.81 -20.20
N PRO A 32 -26.03 -24.01 -20.76
CA PRO A 32 -25.26 -24.55 -21.88
C PRO A 32 -25.31 -23.67 -23.14
N ASP A 33 -26.31 -22.80 -23.26
CA ASP A 33 -26.49 -21.93 -24.41
C ASP A 33 -25.70 -20.60 -24.35
N ARG A 34 -24.97 -20.33 -23.26
CA ARG A 34 -24.09 -19.16 -23.16
C ARG A 34 -22.84 -19.35 -24.02
N LYS A 35 -22.92 -18.85 -25.24
CA LYS A 35 -21.79 -18.84 -26.19
C LYS A 35 -20.95 -17.55 -26.12
N ILE A 36 -21.32 -16.60 -25.28
CA ILE A 36 -20.60 -15.33 -25.15
C ILE A 36 -19.20 -15.62 -24.61
N GLY A 37 -18.19 -15.12 -25.31
CA GLY A 37 -16.79 -15.29 -24.92
C GLY A 37 -16.19 -16.67 -25.17
N ASN A 38 -16.88 -17.56 -25.88
CA ASN A 38 -16.31 -18.85 -26.27
C ASN A 38 -15.93 -18.82 -27.75
N ALA A 39 -14.72 -19.29 -28.05
CA ALA A 39 -14.20 -19.39 -29.41
C ALA A 39 -13.26 -20.60 -29.56
N GLU A 40 -13.13 -21.07 -30.78
CA GLU A 40 -12.17 -22.12 -31.14
C GLU A 40 -11.32 -21.67 -32.34
N PHE A 41 -10.05 -21.91 -32.26
CA PHE A 41 -9.05 -21.59 -33.27
C PHE A 41 -8.18 -22.83 -33.56
N LYS A 42 -7.53 -22.81 -34.71
CA LYS A 42 -6.49 -23.76 -35.09
C LYS A 42 -5.25 -22.99 -35.49
N ALA A 43 -4.11 -23.39 -35.00
CA ALA A 43 -2.83 -22.79 -35.34
C ALA A 43 -1.71 -23.83 -35.32
N THR A 44 -0.72 -23.64 -36.20
CA THR A 44 0.52 -24.39 -36.20
C THR A 44 1.63 -23.46 -35.70
N PRO A 45 2.56 -23.93 -34.84
CA PRO A 45 3.67 -23.13 -34.40
C PRO A 45 4.51 -22.59 -35.61
N ASP A 46 4.94 -21.35 -35.51
CA ASP A 46 5.88 -20.77 -36.46
C ASP A 46 7.30 -21.36 -36.31
N GLU A 47 8.23 -20.89 -37.10
CA GLU A 47 9.64 -21.31 -37.07
C GLU A 47 10.33 -21.07 -35.71
N ASN A 48 9.81 -20.17 -34.91
CA ASN A 48 10.27 -19.84 -33.55
C ASN A 48 9.54 -20.61 -32.47
N GLY A 49 8.62 -21.52 -32.87
CA GLY A 49 7.80 -22.33 -31.95
C GLY A 49 6.68 -21.54 -31.27
N VAL A 50 6.21 -20.44 -31.87
CA VAL A 50 5.13 -19.58 -31.34
C VAL A 50 3.80 -19.96 -31.98
N LEU A 51 2.77 -20.23 -31.15
CA LEU A 51 1.38 -20.31 -31.58
C LEU A 51 0.74 -18.94 -31.51
N SER A 52 0.20 -18.45 -32.63
CA SER A 52 -0.43 -17.12 -32.70
C SER A 52 -1.89 -17.23 -33.14
N PHE A 53 -2.75 -16.44 -32.47
CA PHE A 53 -4.16 -16.27 -32.84
C PHE A 53 -4.67 -14.91 -32.37
N THR A 54 -5.74 -14.41 -32.96
CA THR A 54 -6.39 -13.17 -32.57
C THR A 54 -7.78 -13.48 -32.02
N TYR A 55 -8.14 -12.81 -30.92
CA TYR A 55 -9.45 -12.90 -30.32
C TYR A 55 -9.86 -11.55 -29.73
N ASP A 56 -11.05 -11.08 -30.08
CA ASP A 56 -11.65 -9.89 -29.51
C ASP A 56 -12.51 -10.29 -28.34
N PHE A 57 -12.12 -9.86 -27.13
CA PHE A 57 -12.82 -10.17 -25.90
C PHE A 57 -14.11 -9.35 -25.83
N PRO A 58 -15.30 -9.98 -25.83
CA PRO A 58 -16.55 -9.24 -25.90
C PRO A 58 -16.99 -8.60 -24.58
N LEU A 59 -16.43 -9.07 -23.48
CA LEU A 59 -16.75 -8.63 -22.11
C LEU A 59 -15.48 -8.56 -21.29
N GLU A 60 -15.49 -7.67 -20.30
CA GLU A 60 -14.49 -7.68 -19.23
C GLU A 60 -14.63 -8.96 -18.38
N GLY A 61 -13.51 -9.49 -17.90
CA GLY A 61 -13.48 -10.66 -17.03
C GLY A 61 -12.35 -11.63 -17.33
N GLU A 62 -12.42 -12.79 -16.67
CA GLU A 62 -11.43 -13.86 -16.79
C GLU A 62 -11.78 -14.82 -17.93
N TYR A 63 -10.78 -15.18 -18.72
CA TYR A 63 -10.90 -16.13 -19.82
C TYR A 63 -9.86 -17.24 -19.68
N PHE A 64 -10.28 -18.48 -20.01
CA PHE A 64 -9.39 -19.62 -20.08
C PHE A 64 -8.97 -19.87 -21.54
N ILE A 65 -7.67 -19.83 -21.79
CA ILE A 65 -7.07 -20.28 -23.03
C ILE A 65 -6.59 -21.72 -22.82
N ARG A 66 -7.08 -22.65 -23.63
CA ARG A 66 -6.67 -24.05 -23.59
C ARG A 66 -6.11 -24.44 -24.96
N ILE A 67 -4.97 -25.12 -24.96
CA ILE A 67 -4.32 -25.62 -26.17
C ILE A 67 -4.34 -27.15 -26.11
N PHE A 68 -4.70 -27.75 -27.24
CA PHE A 68 -4.79 -29.20 -27.39
C PHE A 68 -3.90 -29.69 -28.54
N ASN A 69 -3.28 -30.84 -28.33
CA ASN A 69 -2.67 -31.65 -29.37
C ASN A 69 -3.57 -32.90 -29.57
N GLY A 70 -4.32 -32.96 -30.68
CA GLY A 70 -5.44 -33.87 -30.78
C GLY A 70 -6.44 -33.64 -29.66
N ASP A 71 -6.79 -34.70 -28.94
CA ASP A 71 -7.73 -34.65 -27.82
C ASP A 71 -7.05 -34.32 -26.48
N SER A 72 -5.73 -34.28 -26.43
CA SER A 72 -4.98 -34.05 -25.20
C SER A 72 -4.80 -32.55 -24.95
N ARG A 73 -5.32 -32.04 -23.83
CA ARG A 73 -5.05 -30.70 -23.35
C ARG A 73 -3.59 -30.59 -22.86
N ILE A 74 -2.79 -29.79 -23.54
CA ILE A 74 -1.36 -29.59 -23.22
C ILE A 74 -1.07 -28.31 -22.48
N LEU A 75 -1.99 -27.32 -22.55
CA LEU A 75 -1.90 -26.05 -21.80
C LEU A 75 -3.29 -25.59 -21.37
N GLN A 76 -3.38 -25.00 -20.21
CA GLN A 76 -4.43 -24.08 -19.81
C GLN A 76 -3.79 -22.87 -19.14
N HIS A 77 -4.18 -21.69 -19.56
CA HIS A 77 -3.73 -20.42 -18.99
C HIS A 77 -4.90 -19.47 -18.89
N ASN A 78 -4.89 -18.65 -17.84
CA ASN A 78 -5.94 -17.63 -17.63
C ASN A 78 -5.42 -16.30 -18.14
N VAL A 79 -6.28 -15.53 -18.79
CA VAL A 79 -6.05 -14.15 -19.19
C VAL A 79 -7.23 -13.30 -18.73
N PHE A 80 -6.98 -12.04 -18.46
CA PHE A 80 -7.98 -11.10 -18.03
C PHE A 80 -8.19 -10.04 -19.13
N ALA A 81 -9.42 -9.91 -19.58
CA ALA A 81 -9.84 -8.78 -20.38
C ALA A 81 -10.26 -7.66 -19.42
N VAL A 82 -9.70 -6.49 -19.58
CA VAL A 82 -9.94 -5.34 -18.71
C VAL A 82 -10.32 -4.13 -19.54
N ASN A 83 -11.12 -3.23 -18.97
CA ASN A 83 -11.48 -1.96 -19.56
C ASN A 83 -10.26 -1.01 -19.62
N GLU A 84 -10.43 0.10 -20.34
CA GLU A 84 -9.36 1.07 -20.61
C GLU A 84 -8.71 1.64 -19.33
N ASP A 85 -9.49 1.80 -18.27
CA ASP A 85 -9.03 2.33 -16.99
C ASP A 85 -8.01 1.43 -16.28
N LEU A 86 -8.09 0.11 -16.50
CA LEU A 86 -7.14 -0.88 -16.00
C LEU A 86 -6.11 -1.31 -17.06
N ALA A 87 -6.31 -0.91 -18.32
CA ALA A 87 -5.39 -1.29 -19.39
C ALA A 87 -3.99 -0.72 -19.17
N GLY A 88 -2.98 -1.57 -19.21
CA GLY A 88 -1.58 -1.19 -18.99
C GLY A 88 -1.18 -1.06 -17.51
N ARG A 89 -2.11 -1.19 -16.56
CA ARG A 89 -1.80 -1.25 -15.13
C ARG A 89 -1.34 -2.65 -14.73
N ILE A 90 -0.44 -2.73 -13.78
CA ILE A 90 0.16 -3.99 -13.31
C ILE A 90 -0.11 -4.12 -11.81
N PRO A 91 -0.76 -5.20 -11.32
CA PRO A 91 -0.98 -5.39 -9.91
C PRO A 91 0.36 -5.52 -9.16
N ARG A 92 0.49 -4.78 -8.07
CA ARG A 92 1.64 -4.78 -7.17
C ARG A 92 1.18 -4.96 -5.74
N ILE A 93 1.81 -5.89 -5.04
CA ILE A 93 1.54 -6.14 -3.62
C ILE A 93 2.52 -5.33 -2.81
N GLY A 94 2.00 -4.57 -1.85
CA GLY A 94 2.84 -3.78 -0.96
C GLY A 94 2.32 -3.65 0.45
N ASP A 95 3.19 -3.10 1.29
CA ASP A 95 2.89 -2.71 2.65
C ASP A 95 3.37 -1.27 2.87
N LEU A 96 2.50 -0.47 3.46
CA LEU A 96 2.72 0.96 3.63
C LEU A 96 2.98 1.34 5.09
N HIS A 97 2.92 0.36 6.02
CA HIS A 97 3.02 0.59 7.45
C HIS A 97 3.79 -0.55 8.12
N LEU A 98 5.08 -0.30 8.42
CA LEU A 98 6.04 -1.29 8.93
C LEU A 98 7.01 -0.66 9.92
N HIS A 99 7.39 -1.42 10.93
CA HIS A 99 8.35 -0.99 11.95
C HIS A 99 9.63 -1.84 11.95
N SER A 100 10.73 -1.17 12.20
CA SER A 100 12.03 -1.78 12.43
C SER A 100 12.49 -1.60 13.88
N CYS A 101 13.63 -2.19 14.22
CA CYS A 101 14.25 -1.98 15.54
C CYS A 101 14.77 -0.54 15.75
N ARG A 102 14.54 0.36 14.81
CA ARG A 102 14.85 1.79 14.97
C ARG A 102 13.74 2.53 15.75
N SER A 103 12.55 1.96 15.82
CA SER A 103 11.51 2.32 16.78
C SER A 103 11.28 1.15 17.76
N ASP A 104 10.27 0.38 17.57
CA ASP A 104 9.84 -0.70 18.47
C ASP A 104 9.64 -2.06 17.76
N GLY A 105 9.97 -2.14 16.48
CA GLY A 105 10.08 -3.40 15.77
C GLY A 105 11.28 -4.23 16.21
N ARG A 106 11.41 -5.43 15.69
CA ARG A 106 12.44 -6.40 16.13
C ARG A 106 13.60 -6.54 15.17
N GLU A 107 13.37 -6.35 13.88
CA GLU A 107 14.39 -6.56 12.85
C GLU A 107 15.03 -5.24 12.40
N LEU A 108 16.27 -5.34 11.92
CA LEU A 108 16.95 -4.22 11.26
C LEU A 108 16.21 -3.81 9.98
N PRO A 109 16.24 -2.53 9.57
CA PRO A 109 15.57 -2.03 8.38
C PRO A 109 15.79 -2.88 7.12
N GLU A 110 17.05 -3.24 6.86
CA GLU A 110 17.41 -4.09 5.72
C GLU A 110 16.89 -5.53 5.86
N THR A 111 16.76 -6.04 7.07
CA THR A 111 16.23 -7.39 7.31
C THR A 111 14.71 -7.41 7.05
N VAL A 112 13.97 -6.39 7.49
CA VAL A 112 12.56 -6.24 7.17
C VAL A 112 12.36 -6.23 5.65
N ALA A 113 13.11 -5.39 4.92
CA ALA A 113 13.02 -5.31 3.47
C ALA A 113 13.29 -6.66 2.79
N ALA A 114 14.33 -7.40 3.23
CA ALA A 114 14.65 -8.72 2.69
C ALA A 114 13.54 -9.75 2.95
N ASN A 115 12.98 -9.78 4.17
CA ASN A 115 11.91 -10.69 4.53
C ASN A 115 10.65 -10.41 3.71
N TYR A 116 10.24 -9.16 3.57
CA TYR A 116 9.08 -8.79 2.77
C TYR A 116 9.27 -9.13 1.29
N ARG A 117 10.48 -8.93 0.75
CA ARG A 117 10.79 -9.39 -0.62
C ARG A 117 10.70 -10.91 -0.74
N ALA A 118 11.18 -11.65 0.24
CA ALA A 118 11.07 -13.13 0.26
C ALA A 118 9.61 -13.60 0.34
N PHE A 119 8.74 -12.83 0.98
CA PHE A 119 7.29 -13.09 1.04
C PHE A 119 6.54 -12.67 -0.24
N GLY A 120 7.22 -12.12 -1.23
CA GLY A 120 6.63 -11.80 -2.54
C GLY A 120 6.08 -10.38 -2.66
N TYR A 121 6.44 -9.48 -1.76
CA TYR A 121 6.07 -8.07 -1.88
C TYR A 121 6.82 -7.39 -3.03
N ASP A 122 6.14 -6.50 -3.73
CA ASP A 122 6.66 -5.69 -4.84
C ASP A 122 7.12 -4.32 -4.38
N PHE A 123 6.52 -3.77 -3.33
CA PHE A 123 6.91 -2.49 -2.75
C PHE A 123 6.64 -2.45 -1.24
N LEU A 124 7.36 -1.57 -0.55
CA LEU A 124 7.13 -1.27 0.87
C LEU A 124 7.64 0.13 1.26
N ALA A 125 7.17 0.62 2.40
CA ALA A 125 7.78 1.70 3.15
C ALA A 125 7.97 1.27 4.60
N LEU A 126 9.17 1.42 5.14
CA LEU A 126 9.37 1.43 6.58
C LEU A 126 8.85 2.75 7.13
N THR A 127 8.06 2.67 8.18
CA THR A 127 7.37 3.82 8.76
C THR A 127 7.53 3.84 10.27
N ASP A 128 8.77 3.72 10.73
CA ASP A 128 9.11 3.72 12.15
C ASP A 128 8.52 4.94 12.87
N HIS A 129 8.04 4.75 14.09
CA HIS A 129 7.50 5.81 14.93
C HIS A 129 8.48 6.96 15.08
N HIS A 130 8.05 8.19 14.82
CA HIS A 130 8.83 9.44 14.89
C HIS A 130 10.06 9.49 13.98
N ARG A 131 10.30 8.48 13.11
CA ARG A 131 11.58 8.32 12.43
C ARG A 131 11.44 8.04 10.94
N TYR A 132 12.00 8.92 10.15
CA TYR A 132 12.04 8.79 8.70
C TYR A 132 13.28 8.05 8.19
N TYR A 133 14.43 8.22 8.87
CA TYR A 133 15.72 7.69 8.40
C TYR A 133 15.77 6.16 8.24
N PRO A 134 15.00 5.32 8.99
CA PRO A 134 15.08 3.87 8.82
C PRO A 134 14.64 3.42 7.42
N SER A 135 13.66 4.11 6.83
CA SER A 135 13.26 3.84 5.45
C SER A 135 14.39 4.08 4.46
N LEU A 136 15.19 5.12 4.69
CA LEU A 136 16.36 5.42 3.87
C LEU A 136 17.51 4.45 4.14
N GLU A 137 17.70 4.02 5.39
CA GLU A 137 18.68 3.01 5.73
C GLU A 137 18.43 1.72 4.96
N ALA A 138 17.17 1.27 4.88
CA ALA A 138 16.79 0.13 4.06
C ALA A 138 17.10 0.38 2.57
N ILE A 139 16.69 1.52 2.01
CA ILE A 139 16.94 1.87 0.61
C ILE A 139 18.44 1.88 0.30
N TYR A 140 19.24 2.54 1.13
CA TYR A 140 20.70 2.61 0.92
C TYR A 140 21.41 1.27 1.11
N SER A 141 20.89 0.39 1.94
CA SER A 141 21.47 -0.95 2.15
C SER A 141 21.43 -1.81 0.89
N TYR A 142 20.49 -1.55 0.00
CA TYR A 142 20.31 -2.33 -1.24
C TYR A 142 20.57 -1.54 -2.54
N LYS A 143 21.13 -0.32 -2.45
CA LYS A 143 21.34 0.55 -3.62
C LYS A 143 22.18 -0.07 -4.75
N ASP A 144 23.07 -1.00 -4.41
CA ASP A 144 23.95 -1.68 -5.35
C ASP A 144 23.53 -3.14 -5.63
N VAL A 145 22.33 -3.52 -5.18
CA VAL A 145 21.77 -4.87 -5.36
C VAL A 145 20.63 -4.83 -6.37
N ASP A 146 20.70 -5.70 -7.36
CA ASP A 146 19.57 -5.88 -8.30
C ASP A 146 18.46 -6.68 -7.60
N HIS A 147 17.39 -5.99 -7.22
CA HIS A 147 16.22 -6.56 -6.58
C HIS A 147 14.94 -6.00 -7.19
N ALA A 148 13.86 -6.78 -7.14
CA ALA A 148 12.58 -6.38 -7.70
C ALA A 148 11.63 -5.75 -6.66
N LEU A 149 12.14 -5.26 -5.53
CA LEU A 149 11.40 -4.59 -4.48
C LEU A 149 11.55 -3.07 -4.60
N THR A 150 10.45 -2.35 -4.75
CA THR A 150 10.46 -0.89 -4.67
C THR A 150 10.34 -0.45 -3.22
N MET A 151 11.42 0.06 -2.65
CA MET A 151 11.42 0.65 -1.32
C MET A 151 11.14 2.14 -1.42
N VAL A 152 10.14 2.60 -0.68
CA VAL A 152 9.68 3.98 -0.69
C VAL A 152 9.97 4.60 0.67
N PRO A 153 10.45 5.85 0.75
CA PRO A 153 10.63 6.53 2.03
C PRO A 153 9.31 6.65 2.79
N GLY A 154 9.39 6.56 4.13
CA GLY A 154 8.20 6.70 4.96
C GLY A 154 8.52 6.92 6.42
N GLU A 155 7.52 7.30 7.19
CA GLU A 155 7.53 7.42 8.64
C GLU A 155 6.12 7.37 9.19
N GLU A 156 5.97 6.93 10.41
CA GLU A 156 4.77 7.17 11.18
C GLU A 156 4.92 8.50 11.92
N VAL A 157 4.02 9.42 11.60
CA VAL A 157 4.07 10.80 12.12
C VAL A 157 3.40 10.86 13.48
N HIS A 158 4.14 11.33 14.46
CA HIS A 158 3.67 11.53 15.83
C HIS A 158 4.04 12.93 16.31
N MET A 159 3.09 13.83 16.24
CA MET A 159 3.29 15.19 16.75
C MET A 159 2.82 15.31 18.18
N SER A 160 3.53 16.12 18.95
CA SER A 160 3.17 16.41 20.34
C SER A 160 1.72 16.90 20.45
N ARG A 161 0.94 16.36 21.42
CA ARG A 161 -0.49 16.61 21.66
C ARG A 161 -1.41 16.06 20.55
N ASN A 162 -0.90 15.33 19.55
CA ASN A 162 -1.70 14.57 18.61
C ASN A 162 -1.54 13.07 18.91
N PHE A 163 -2.64 12.39 19.19
CA PHE A 163 -2.67 10.95 19.45
C PHE A 163 -3.13 10.13 18.25
N VAL A 164 -3.35 10.79 17.13
CA VAL A 164 -3.71 10.13 15.87
C VAL A 164 -2.45 9.62 15.19
N HIS A 165 -2.45 8.37 14.80
CA HIS A 165 -1.37 7.79 14.01
C HIS A 165 -1.57 8.15 12.54
N ILE A 166 -0.54 8.67 11.92
CA ILE A 166 -0.57 9.13 10.52
C ILE A 166 0.65 8.58 9.79
N ILE A 167 0.43 7.93 8.66
CA ILE A 167 1.52 7.45 7.82
C ILE A 167 1.84 8.47 6.73
N SER A 168 3.10 8.83 6.65
CA SER A 168 3.71 9.53 5.54
C SER A 168 4.37 8.51 4.61
N PHE A 169 3.72 8.19 3.48
CA PHE A 169 4.27 7.27 2.49
C PHE A 169 4.85 8.05 1.31
N GLY A 170 6.13 7.89 1.05
CA GLY A 170 6.79 8.46 -0.11
C GLY A 170 7.18 9.93 0.00
N GLY A 171 7.07 10.55 1.17
CA GLY A 171 7.49 11.93 1.36
C GLY A 171 8.99 12.14 1.06
N LYS A 172 9.35 13.33 0.60
CA LYS A 172 10.75 13.71 0.28
C LYS A 172 11.54 14.18 1.50
N PHE A 173 10.87 14.48 2.58
CA PHE A 173 11.47 14.88 3.85
C PHE A 173 10.60 14.40 5.01
N SER A 174 11.21 14.35 6.21
CA SER A 174 10.54 13.97 7.44
C SER A 174 9.59 15.05 7.95
N ILE A 175 8.38 14.66 8.27
CA ILE A 175 7.40 15.54 8.93
C ILE A 175 7.73 15.65 10.42
N ASN A 176 8.07 14.53 11.08
CA ASN A 176 8.48 14.53 12.49
C ASN A 176 9.67 15.48 12.73
N ALA A 177 10.66 15.48 11.84
CA ALA A 177 11.86 16.32 11.97
C ALA A 177 11.62 17.82 11.67
N LEU A 178 10.42 18.22 11.28
CA LEU A 178 10.06 19.65 11.19
C LEU A 178 10.00 20.32 12.57
N ILE A 179 9.86 19.52 13.64
CA ILE A 179 9.92 20.03 15.01
C ILE A 179 11.33 19.84 15.55
N LYS A 180 11.95 20.91 16.00
CA LYS A 180 13.28 20.86 16.65
C LYS A 180 13.23 20.03 17.91
N ASP A 181 14.32 19.34 18.18
CA ASP A 181 14.55 18.56 19.41
C ASP A 181 13.62 17.34 19.60
N THR A 182 12.83 16.98 18.57
CA THR A 182 12.04 15.75 18.65
C THR A 182 12.85 14.51 18.42
N PHE A 183 13.92 14.58 17.60
CA PHE A 183 14.73 13.42 17.24
C PHE A 183 16.00 13.82 16.45
N PRO A 184 17.09 13.09 16.56
CA PRO A 184 17.39 12.06 17.57
C PRO A 184 17.99 12.66 18.85
N THR A 185 17.67 12.07 20.00
CA THR A 185 18.39 12.35 21.24
C THR A 185 19.72 11.60 21.27
N GLN A 186 20.68 12.04 22.10
CA GLN A 186 21.94 11.32 22.24
C GLN A 186 21.73 9.90 22.78
N ALA A 187 20.77 9.72 23.69
CA ALA A 187 20.46 8.40 24.24
C ALA A 187 19.93 7.43 23.17
N GLU A 188 19.12 7.91 22.22
CA GLU A 188 18.63 7.09 21.10
C GLU A 188 19.78 6.68 20.18
N ILE A 189 20.72 7.59 19.91
CA ILE A 189 21.90 7.30 19.08
C ILE A 189 22.81 6.29 19.75
N ASP A 190 23.06 6.46 21.05
CA ASP A 190 23.93 5.57 21.82
C ASP A 190 23.35 4.14 21.91
N ASN A 191 22.03 4.01 21.79
CA ASN A 191 21.33 2.73 21.81
C ASN A 191 21.05 2.15 20.40
N LEU A 192 21.54 2.78 19.33
CA LEU A 192 21.41 2.20 17.98
C LEU A 192 22.13 0.85 17.93
N PRO A 193 21.48 -0.20 17.38
CA PRO A 193 22.06 -1.54 17.35
C PRO A 193 23.26 -1.66 16.40
N ARG A 194 23.54 -0.66 15.58
CA ARG A 194 24.70 -0.62 14.70
C ARG A 194 25.85 0.17 15.31
N PRO A 195 26.98 -0.48 15.65
CA PRO A 195 28.20 0.23 16.02
C PRO A 195 28.67 1.12 14.86
N GLY A 196 29.05 2.36 15.17
CA GLY A 196 29.66 3.28 14.22
C GLY A 196 28.72 4.21 13.47
N VAL A 197 27.40 4.16 13.73
CA VAL A 197 26.47 5.18 13.26
C VAL A 197 26.61 6.43 14.13
N THR A 198 26.87 7.57 13.50
CA THR A 198 27.04 8.85 14.20
C THR A 198 25.77 9.68 14.22
N LYS A 199 25.73 10.69 15.12
CA LYS A 199 24.63 11.66 15.15
C LYS A 199 24.46 12.37 13.82
N GLU A 200 25.56 12.67 13.16
CA GLU A 200 25.60 13.31 11.86
C GLU A 200 25.01 12.40 10.77
N ASP A 201 25.27 11.10 10.82
CA ASP A 201 24.69 10.14 9.89
C ASP A 201 23.17 10.08 10.04
N VAL A 202 22.67 10.01 11.28
CA VAL A 202 21.25 10.00 11.56
C VAL A 202 20.60 11.33 11.15
N ALA A 203 21.19 12.46 11.51
CA ALA A 203 20.68 13.77 11.15
C ALA A 203 20.62 13.99 9.62
N LYS A 204 21.59 13.44 8.89
CA LYS A 204 21.62 13.47 7.43
C LYS A 204 20.39 12.78 6.81
N PHE A 205 19.94 11.69 7.40
CA PHE A 205 18.78 10.95 6.91
C PHE A 205 17.46 11.44 7.51
N ALA A 206 17.46 12.09 8.67
CA ALA A 206 16.23 12.47 9.34
C ALA A 206 15.40 13.49 8.56
N LEU A 207 16.01 14.56 8.06
CA LEU A 207 15.28 15.66 7.43
C LEU A 207 15.41 15.66 5.89
N ARG A 208 16.54 15.21 5.36
CA ARG A 208 16.93 15.37 3.95
C ARG A 208 17.13 14.03 3.28
N ALA A 209 16.06 13.48 2.77
CA ALA A 209 16.12 12.14 2.22
C ALA A 209 16.39 12.09 0.71
N ILE A 210 15.60 12.79 -0.06
CA ILE A 210 15.59 12.68 -1.51
C ILE A 210 16.16 13.94 -2.16
N ASN A 211 15.76 15.10 -1.66
CA ASN A 211 16.21 16.37 -2.18
C ASN A 211 16.40 17.38 -1.04
N GLU A 212 17.64 17.74 -0.75
CA GLU A 212 18.00 18.66 0.32
C GLU A 212 17.42 20.07 0.13
N SER A 213 17.20 20.50 -1.11
CA SER A 213 16.65 21.83 -1.41
C SER A 213 15.16 21.97 -1.07
N ASP A 214 14.46 20.85 -0.95
CA ASP A 214 13.02 20.82 -0.71
C ASP A 214 12.67 20.74 0.78
N CYS A 215 13.66 20.66 1.68
CA CYS A 215 13.43 20.59 3.12
C CYS A 215 13.00 21.93 3.70
N PRO A 216 11.82 22.02 4.34
CA PRO A 216 11.39 23.21 5.03
C PRO A 216 12.23 23.51 6.28
N GLU A 217 12.14 24.72 6.78
CA GLU A 217 12.78 25.08 8.04
C GLU A 217 12.11 24.39 9.23
N GLN A 218 12.93 23.97 10.18
CA GLN A 218 12.46 23.42 11.44
C GLN A 218 11.86 24.51 12.33
N MET A 219 10.84 24.13 13.10
CA MET A 219 10.17 24.97 14.09
C MET A 219 10.29 24.36 15.50
N THR A 220 10.06 25.17 16.51
CA THR A 220 9.92 24.72 17.90
C THR A 220 8.53 24.13 18.15
N HIS A 221 8.36 23.38 19.23
CA HIS A 221 7.04 22.92 19.69
C HIS A 221 6.05 24.10 19.88
N GLN A 222 6.51 25.21 20.41
CA GLN A 222 5.66 26.38 20.64
C GLN A 222 5.16 26.99 19.33
N GLU A 223 6.03 27.09 18.33
CA GLU A 223 5.65 27.55 16.99
C GLU A 223 4.68 26.59 16.32
N PHE A 224 4.87 25.28 16.50
CA PHE A 224 3.93 24.26 16.03
C PHE A 224 2.56 24.42 16.69
N TYR A 225 2.50 24.51 18.02
CA TYR A 225 1.22 24.70 18.73
C TYR A 225 0.50 25.97 18.27
N ALA A 226 1.22 27.09 18.15
CA ALA A 226 0.64 28.33 17.66
C ALA A 226 0.06 28.19 16.23
N LYS A 227 0.78 27.51 15.33
CA LYS A 227 0.28 27.26 13.96
C LYS A 227 -0.97 26.38 13.95
N VAL A 228 -1.01 25.33 14.77
CA VAL A 228 -2.17 24.44 14.86
C VAL A 228 -3.37 25.14 15.49
N GLU A 229 -3.17 25.94 16.54
CA GLU A 229 -4.22 26.74 17.16
C GLU A 229 -4.81 27.79 16.22
N GLU A 230 -3.98 28.44 15.41
CA GLU A 230 -4.47 29.36 14.36
C GLU A 230 -5.25 28.63 13.27
N LEU A 231 -4.75 27.47 12.84
CA LEU A 231 -5.45 26.64 11.86
C LEU A 231 -6.82 26.19 12.40
N ALA A 232 -6.89 25.77 13.67
CA ALA A 232 -8.13 25.36 14.32
C ALA A 232 -9.22 26.44 14.30
N LYS A 233 -8.85 27.73 14.33
CA LYS A 233 -9.80 28.86 14.23
C LYS A 233 -10.39 29.01 12.82
N THR A 234 -9.70 28.52 11.80
CA THR A 234 -10.14 28.61 10.39
C THR A 234 -10.95 27.42 9.93
N LEU A 235 -10.89 26.31 10.67
CA LEU A 235 -11.59 25.08 10.36
C LEU A 235 -13.00 25.11 10.95
N ASP A 236 -13.97 24.66 10.17
CA ASP A 236 -15.36 24.47 10.63
C ASP A 236 -15.48 23.15 11.41
N ILE A 237 -15.02 23.18 12.67
CA ILE A 237 -15.01 22.00 13.55
C ILE A 237 -16.30 22.01 14.36
N PRO A 238 -17.17 21.01 14.19
CA PRO A 238 -18.50 20.97 14.82
C PRO A 238 -18.42 20.72 16.34
N ASP A 239 -19.50 21.08 17.04
CA ASP A 239 -19.60 20.91 18.49
C ASP A 239 -19.59 19.45 18.95
N CYS A 240 -19.79 18.48 18.06
CA CYS A 240 -19.65 17.06 18.40
C CYS A 240 -18.20 16.65 18.66
N ILE A 241 -17.22 17.39 18.14
CA ILE A 241 -15.82 17.34 18.54
C ILE A 241 -15.63 18.34 19.67
N ASN A 242 -16.00 17.95 20.86
CA ASN A 242 -16.55 18.83 21.90
C ASN A 242 -15.53 19.23 22.96
N ASN A 243 -14.26 18.90 22.79
CA ASN A 243 -13.24 19.29 23.75
C ASN A 243 -12.03 19.92 23.04
N ASP A 244 -11.34 20.80 23.75
CA ASP A 244 -10.19 21.52 23.19
C ASP A 244 -9.07 20.58 22.73
N VAL A 245 -8.97 19.37 23.31
CA VAL A 245 -7.97 18.37 22.92
C VAL A 245 -8.27 17.83 21.53
N GLU A 246 -9.50 17.34 21.29
CA GLU A 246 -9.88 16.81 19.98
C GLU A 246 -9.91 17.87 18.90
N ARG A 247 -10.28 19.12 19.22
CA ARG A 247 -10.21 20.25 18.28
C ARG A 247 -8.77 20.53 17.87
N PHE A 248 -7.84 20.51 18.82
CA PHE A 248 -6.41 20.63 18.53
C PHE A 248 -5.92 19.45 17.71
N MET A 249 -6.26 18.23 18.09
CA MET A 249 -5.86 17.00 17.37
C MET A 249 -6.33 17.02 15.91
N TYR A 250 -7.59 17.40 15.65
CA TYR A 250 -8.09 17.50 14.29
C TYR A 250 -7.31 18.51 13.45
N ALA A 251 -7.06 19.70 14.00
CA ALA A 251 -6.28 20.73 13.33
C ALA A 251 -4.81 20.28 13.12
N ALA A 252 -4.23 19.56 14.08
CA ALA A 252 -2.90 18.97 13.95
C ALA A 252 -2.87 17.94 12.80
N CYS A 253 -3.86 17.04 12.73
CA CYS A 253 -3.99 16.09 11.62
C CYS A 253 -4.06 16.80 10.27
N VAL A 254 -4.87 17.86 10.14
CA VAL A 254 -4.98 18.63 8.90
C VAL A 254 -3.64 19.25 8.54
N TRP A 255 -2.92 19.79 9.53
CA TRP A 255 -1.59 20.36 9.32
C TRP A 255 -0.58 19.28 8.85
N GLU A 256 -0.56 18.13 9.51
CA GLU A 256 0.32 17.01 9.21
C GLU A 256 0.06 16.44 7.81
N PHE A 257 -1.21 16.20 7.44
CA PHE A 257 -1.58 15.77 6.09
C PHE A 257 -1.12 16.76 5.02
N ASN A 258 -1.26 18.06 5.28
CA ASN A 258 -0.79 19.09 4.36
C ASN A 258 0.74 19.08 4.23
N LYS A 259 1.48 18.88 5.33
CA LYS A 259 2.94 18.76 5.28
C LYS A 259 3.41 17.52 4.55
N ILE A 260 2.71 16.39 4.68
CA ILE A 260 2.98 15.18 3.89
C ILE A 260 2.79 15.46 2.39
N ARG A 261 1.73 16.18 2.02
CA ARG A 261 1.50 16.58 0.62
C ARG A 261 2.56 17.56 0.11
N GLU A 262 3.00 18.52 0.94
CA GLU A 262 4.12 19.41 0.62
C GLU A 262 5.42 18.61 0.39
N ALA A 263 5.60 17.50 1.10
CA ALA A 263 6.69 16.55 0.87
C ALA A 263 6.49 15.67 -0.37
N ASP A 264 5.45 15.87 -1.17
CA ASP A 264 5.07 15.04 -2.33
C ASP A 264 4.78 13.57 -1.92
N GLY A 265 4.29 13.37 -0.70
CA GLY A 265 3.92 12.08 -0.11
C GLY A 265 2.42 11.80 -0.18
N LEU A 266 2.06 10.61 0.28
CA LEU A 266 0.68 10.16 0.50
C LEU A 266 0.41 10.17 2.00
N ALA A 267 -0.62 10.91 2.41
CA ALA A 267 -1.05 11.04 3.80
C ALA A 267 -2.11 9.97 4.12
N ILE A 268 -1.80 9.05 5.05
CA ILE A 268 -2.69 7.95 5.40
C ILE A 268 -3.17 8.12 6.83
N PHE A 269 -4.50 8.06 7.03
CA PHE A 269 -5.13 7.98 8.34
C PHE A 269 -5.09 6.52 8.81
N ALA A 270 -4.24 6.23 9.81
CA ALA A 270 -3.95 4.87 10.25
C ALA A 270 -4.90 4.41 11.36
N HIS A 271 -5.31 3.18 11.32
CA HIS A 271 -5.99 2.34 12.32
C HIS A 271 -6.70 3.08 13.49
N PRO A 272 -7.70 3.93 13.27
CA PRO A 272 -8.30 4.81 14.29
C PRO A 272 -9.02 4.07 15.42
N TYR A 273 -9.28 2.78 15.28
CA TYR A 273 -9.92 1.94 16.31
C TYR A 273 -8.91 1.16 17.16
N TRP A 274 -7.60 1.42 16.96
CA TRP A 274 -6.58 0.86 17.81
C TRP A 274 -6.66 1.42 19.24
N ILE A 275 -6.41 0.56 20.22
CA ILE A 275 -6.46 0.91 21.64
C ILE A 275 -5.05 0.81 22.19
N SER A 276 -4.52 1.95 22.67
CA SER A 276 -3.25 2.00 23.40
C SER A 276 -3.51 2.23 24.87
N ASP A 277 -3.12 1.29 25.71
CA ASP A 277 -3.39 1.31 27.15
C ASP A 277 -4.88 1.54 27.44
N MET A 278 -5.24 2.75 27.85
CA MET A 278 -6.63 3.16 28.11
C MET A 278 -7.10 4.27 27.16
N PHE A 279 -6.38 4.52 26.08
CA PHE A 279 -6.71 5.55 25.10
C PHE A 279 -7.26 4.94 23.81
N GLN A 280 -8.33 5.50 23.33
CA GLN A 280 -8.91 5.27 22.02
C GLN A 280 -9.46 6.60 21.49
N LEU A 281 -9.40 6.82 20.19
CA LEU A 281 -10.08 7.96 19.57
C LEU A 281 -11.59 7.88 19.78
N SER A 282 -12.23 9.00 20.04
CA SER A 282 -13.69 9.01 20.17
C SER A 282 -14.36 8.69 18.83
N GLU A 283 -15.54 8.05 18.89
CA GLU A 283 -16.31 7.71 17.69
C GLU A 283 -16.71 8.97 16.90
N SER A 284 -17.05 10.07 17.60
CA SER A 284 -17.38 11.35 16.96
C SER A 284 -16.20 11.96 16.21
N PHE A 285 -14.99 11.85 16.76
CA PHE A 285 -13.77 12.30 16.11
C PHE A 285 -13.47 11.46 14.85
N THR A 286 -13.50 10.14 14.99
CA THR A 286 -13.24 9.21 13.88
C THR A 286 -14.28 9.38 12.76
N ASP A 287 -15.56 9.49 13.10
CA ASP A 287 -16.64 9.73 12.14
C ASP A 287 -16.45 11.04 11.38
N TYR A 288 -16.07 12.11 12.09
CA TYR A 288 -15.82 13.40 11.48
C TYR A 288 -14.61 13.35 10.55
N MET A 289 -13.50 12.73 11.00
CA MET A 289 -12.31 12.53 10.15
C MET A 289 -12.63 11.80 8.85
N LEU A 290 -13.40 10.72 8.91
CA LEU A 290 -13.78 9.94 7.73
C LEU A 290 -14.72 10.72 6.81
N LYS A 291 -15.65 11.50 7.35
CA LYS A 291 -16.60 12.32 6.57
C LYS A 291 -15.94 13.55 5.92
N GLN A 292 -15.03 14.20 6.61
CA GLN A 292 -14.26 15.32 6.04
C GLN A 292 -13.12 14.83 5.15
N HIS A 293 -12.62 13.61 5.38
CA HIS A 293 -11.50 12.93 4.73
C HIS A 293 -10.36 13.89 4.31
N PRO A 294 -9.73 14.59 5.29
CA PRO A 294 -8.62 15.48 5.01
C PRO A 294 -7.34 14.75 4.61
N PHE A 295 -7.32 13.42 4.76
CA PHE A 295 -6.26 12.49 4.36
C PHE A 295 -6.33 12.12 2.87
N ASP A 296 -5.31 11.44 2.35
CA ASP A 296 -5.27 10.92 0.98
C ASP A 296 -5.77 9.46 0.89
N ALA A 297 -5.58 8.66 1.95
CA ALA A 297 -6.08 7.30 2.04
C ALA A 297 -6.40 6.91 3.49
N PHE A 298 -7.30 5.95 3.65
CA PHE A 298 -7.68 5.38 4.94
C PHE A 298 -7.12 3.97 5.07
N GLU A 299 -6.42 3.68 6.16
CA GLU A 299 -5.98 2.35 6.51
C GLU A 299 -7.16 1.55 7.08
N VAL A 300 -7.90 0.90 6.18
CA VAL A 300 -9.09 0.14 6.55
C VAL A 300 -8.76 -1.22 7.16
N LEU A 301 -7.57 -1.72 6.90
CA LEU A 301 -6.98 -2.90 7.52
C LEU A 301 -5.60 -2.52 8.04
N GLY A 302 -5.38 -2.64 9.33
CA GLY A 302 -4.12 -2.30 9.99
C GLY A 302 -3.71 -3.37 10.99
N GLY A 303 -2.57 -3.99 10.79
CA GLY A 303 -1.77 -4.81 11.69
C GLY A 303 -2.40 -5.95 12.50
N GLU A 304 -3.62 -5.78 12.98
CA GLU A 304 -4.27 -6.74 13.84
C GLU A 304 -5.26 -7.64 13.11
N ARG A 305 -5.73 -8.68 13.78
CA ARG A 305 -6.69 -9.60 13.20
C ARG A 305 -8.02 -8.93 12.93
N TYR A 306 -8.70 -9.35 11.85
CA TYR A 306 -9.96 -8.77 11.39
C TYR A 306 -11.05 -8.62 12.46
N TYR A 307 -11.17 -9.57 13.39
CA TYR A 307 -12.20 -9.53 14.42
C TYR A 307 -11.94 -8.55 15.58
N GLU A 308 -10.79 -7.91 15.60
CA GLU A 308 -10.43 -6.83 16.52
C GLU A 308 -10.75 -5.47 15.89
N GLN A 309 -9.78 -4.59 15.75
CA GLN A 309 -9.99 -3.25 15.19
C GLN A 309 -10.43 -3.25 13.73
N ASN A 310 -9.90 -4.17 12.91
CA ASN A 310 -10.19 -4.23 11.48
C ASN A 310 -11.68 -4.43 11.17
N GLY A 311 -12.39 -5.17 12.03
CA GLY A 311 -13.83 -5.33 11.93
C GLY A 311 -14.59 -4.01 12.05
N PHE A 312 -14.20 -3.15 13.00
CA PHE A 312 -14.77 -1.82 13.17
C PHE A 312 -14.40 -0.89 12.01
N GLN A 313 -13.14 -0.87 11.61
CA GLN A 313 -12.66 -0.05 10.49
C GLN A 313 -13.38 -0.38 9.18
N THR A 314 -13.52 -1.66 8.89
CA THR A 314 -14.23 -2.14 7.70
C THR A 314 -15.72 -1.80 7.75
N ALA A 315 -16.38 -2.03 8.89
CA ALA A 315 -17.80 -1.68 9.07
C ALA A 315 -18.02 -0.18 8.91
N LYS A 316 -17.13 0.63 9.47
CA LYS A 316 -17.20 2.10 9.37
C LYS A 316 -16.97 2.57 7.93
N TYR A 317 -16.01 2.01 7.22
CA TYR A 317 -15.80 2.30 5.80
C TYR A 317 -17.06 2.03 4.97
N TYR A 318 -17.70 0.89 5.13
CA TYR A 318 -18.93 0.58 4.41
C TYR A 318 -20.10 1.49 4.82
N SER A 319 -20.20 1.86 6.10
CA SER A 319 -21.20 2.80 6.58
C SER A 319 -21.04 4.17 5.91
N THR A 320 -19.84 4.77 5.98
CA THR A 320 -19.60 6.08 5.36
C THR A 320 -19.74 6.04 3.84
N ARG A 321 -19.33 4.94 3.19
CA ARG A 321 -19.53 4.74 1.76
C ARG A 321 -21.03 4.68 1.39
N SER A 322 -21.86 4.06 2.22
CA SER A 322 -23.32 4.03 2.01
C SER A 322 -23.98 5.40 2.15
N GLU A 323 -23.32 6.32 2.87
CA GLU A 323 -23.74 7.73 2.99
C GLU A 323 -23.23 8.60 1.82
N GLY A 324 -22.42 8.04 0.90
CA GLY A 324 -21.93 8.73 -0.30
C GLY A 324 -20.48 9.23 -0.18
N TYR A 325 -19.79 8.96 0.93
CA TYR A 325 -18.36 9.29 1.07
C TYR A 325 -17.51 8.23 0.36
N ASP A 326 -16.59 8.68 -0.47
CA ASP A 326 -15.77 7.79 -1.30
C ASP A 326 -14.31 8.25 -1.30
N TYR A 327 -13.49 7.63 -0.48
CA TYR A 327 -12.07 7.89 -0.32
C TYR A 327 -11.23 6.63 -0.56
N PRO A 328 -9.94 6.78 -0.96
CA PRO A 328 -9.03 5.66 -1.14
C PRO A 328 -8.83 4.86 0.15
N ILE A 329 -8.63 3.55 0.01
CA ILE A 329 -8.33 2.66 1.14
C ILE A 329 -7.04 1.90 0.90
N VAL A 330 -6.37 1.56 2.01
CA VAL A 330 -5.19 0.69 2.01
C VAL A 330 -5.30 -0.36 3.12
N GLY A 331 -4.58 -1.46 2.96
CA GLY A 331 -4.34 -2.44 4.00
C GLY A 331 -2.84 -2.52 4.28
N SER A 332 -2.47 -2.47 5.54
CA SER A 332 -1.06 -2.52 5.95
C SER A 332 -0.91 -3.44 7.16
N THR A 333 0.30 -3.94 7.40
CA THR A 333 0.48 -4.89 8.51
C THR A 333 0.67 -4.22 9.86
N ASP A 334 1.16 -2.98 9.90
CA ASP A 334 1.68 -2.38 11.14
C ASP A 334 2.65 -3.32 11.87
N SER A 335 3.45 -4.04 11.06
CA SER A 335 4.24 -5.15 11.56
C SER A 335 5.45 -4.68 12.35
N HIS A 336 5.55 -5.16 13.58
CA HIS A 336 6.71 -5.00 14.45
C HIS A 336 7.65 -6.23 14.41
N SER A 337 7.27 -7.26 13.66
CA SER A 337 8.11 -8.43 13.37
C SER A 337 7.58 -9.14 12.14
N SER A 338 8.36 -9.17 11.07
CA SER A 338 7.98 -9.76 9.79
C SER A 338 7.60 -11.24 9.85
N ASN A 339 8.06 -11.97 10.86
CA ASN A 339 7.78 -13.39 11.08
C ASN A 339 6.69 -13.66 12.14
N SER A 340 5.99 -12.65 12.63
CA SER A 340 4.91 -12.83 13.60
C SER A 340 3.69 -13.49 12.94
N GLU A 341 3.15 -14.56 13.55
CA GLU A 341 1.93 -15.21 13.08
C GLU A 341 0.68 -14.33 13.22
N ASN A 342 0.70 -13.36 14.13
CA ASN A 342 -0.45 -12.53 14.48
C ASN A 342 -0.41 -11.11 13.88
N ALA A 343 0.78 -10.64 13.53
CA ALA A 343 0.99 -9.26 13.05
C ALA A 343 2.18 -9.20 12.08
N GLY A 344 2.45 -10.29 11.37
CA GLY A 344 3.53 -10.37 10.37
C GLY A 344 3.03 -10.11 8.96
N ALA A 345 3.91 -10.28 8.01
CA ALA A 345 3.73 -9.97 6.58
C ALA A 345 2.51 -10.61 5.87
N TYR A 346 1.74 -11.42 6.54
CA TYR A 346 0.58 -12.10 5.94
C TYR A 346 -0.78 -11.59 6.44
N VAL A 347 -0.80 -10.68 7.42
CA VAL A 347 -2.05 -10.29 8.09
C VAL A 347 -2.86 -9.33 7.23
N ALA A 348 -2.24 -8.26 6.77
CA ALA A 348 -2.88 -7.30 5.88
C ALA A 348 -1.90 -6.82 4.80
N ARG A 349 -2.39 -6.39 3.67
CA ARG A 349 -1.57 -5.82 2.59
C ARG A 349 -2.42 -5.03 1.61
N THR A 350 -1.78 -4.20 0.82
CA THR A 350 -2.41 -3.49 -0.28
C THR A 350 -1.99 -4.07 -1.62
N MET A 351 -2.96 -4.35 -2.48
CA MET A 351 -2.71 -4.47 -3.91
C MET A 351 -2.99 -3.13 -4.56
N VAL A 352 -2.02 -2.62 -5.28
CA VAL A 352 -2.12 -1.38 -6.06
C VAL A 352 -1.98 -1.71 -7.53
N PHE A 353 -2.69 -0.99 -8.40
CA PHE A 353 -2.62 -1.14 -9.85
C PHE A 353 -1.96 0.09 -10.50
N PRO A 354 -0.64 0.30 -10.33
CA PRO A 354 0.08 1.39 -10.97
C PRO A 354 0.42 1.05 -12.42
N PHE A 355 0.84 2.03 -13.21
CA PHE A 355 1.44 1.79 -14.52
C PHE A 355 2.89 1.29 -14.39
N GLU A 356 3.61 1.78 -13.38
CA GLU A 356 5.00 1.44 -13.11
C GLU A 356 5.18 1.18 -11.61
N ASN A 357 6.10 0.26 -11.26
CA ASN A 357 6.41 -0.01 -9.85
C ASN A 357 7.42 1.02 -9.31
N GLU A 358 6.98 2.28 -9.23
CA GLU A 358 7.76 3.39 -8.72
C GLU A 358 6.92 4.28 -7.79
N ARG A 359 7.58 5.03 -6.90
CA ARG A 359 6.95 5.86 -5.87
C ARG A 359 5.78 6.69 -6.38
N LYS A 360 5.98 7.47 -7.45
CA LYS A 360 4.96 8.40 -7.95
C LYS A 360 3.76 7.68 -8.56
N SER A 361 4.02 6.61 -9.31
CA SER A 361 2.97 5.80 -9.92
C SER A 361 2.13 5.06 -8.87
N LEU A 362 2.78 4.56 -7.80
CA LEU A 362 2.09 3.96 -6.65
C LEU A 362 1.19 4.98 -5.93
N ILE A 363 1.72 6.16 -5.59
CA ILE A 363 0.95 7.23 -4.93
C ILE A 363 -0.26 7.65 -5.77
N ASN A 364 -0.08 7.86 -7.07
CA ASN A 364 -1.17 8.27 -7.96
C ASN A 364 -2.23 7.17 -8.05
N ALA A 365 -1.82 5.90 -8.21
CA ALA A 365 -2.78 4.80 -8.28
C ALA A 365 -3.60 4.67 -6.99
N ILE A 366 -2.99 4.90 -5.82
CA ILE A 366 -3.73 4.89 -4.54
C ILE A 366 -4.73 6.07 -4.50
N LYS A 367 -4.29 7.28 -4.82
CA LYS A 367 -5.17 8.48 -4.85
C LYS A 367 -6.33 8.32 -5.81
N ASP A 368 -6.10 7.65 -6.93
CA ASP A 368 -7.12 7.36 -7.95
C ASP A 368 -7.98 6.12 -7.62
N LYS A 369 -7.82 5.52 -6.42
CA LYS A 369 -8.56 4.35 -5.90
C LYS A 369 -8.32 3.04 -6.66
N TYR A 370 -7.22 2.91 -7.35
CA TYR A 370 -6.78 1.66 -7.96
C TYR A 370 -6.07 0.78 -6.93
N THR A 371 -6.80 0.44 -5.87
CA THR A 371 -6.30 -0.33 -4.72
C THR A 371 -7.30 -1.35 -4.22
N VAL A 372 -6.78 -2.42 -3.63
CA VAL A 372 -7.54 -3.41 -2.87
C VAL A 372 -6.83 -3.65 -1.55
N ALA A 373 -7.49 -3.41 -0.44
CA ALA A 373 -7.03 -3.83 0.89
C ALA A 373 -7.34 -5.33 1.07
N ILE A 374 -6.35 -6.11 1.50
CA ILE A 374 -6.43 -7.57 1.54
C ILE A 374 -6.08 -8.03 2.95
N ASP A 375 -6.95 -8.87 3.53
CA ASP A 375 -6.73 -9.58 4.78
C ASP A 375 -6.39 -11.05 4.50
N GLY A 376 -5.33 -11.54 5.14
CA GLY A 376 -4.91 -12.92 5.09
C GLY A 376 -4.13 -13.34 3.83
N ILE A 377 -4.15 -14.63 3.53
CA ILE A 377 -3.41 -15.21 2.40
C ILE A 377 -4.09 -14.80 1.09
N LEU A 378 -3.28 -14.24 0.21
CA LEU A 378 -3.73 -13.81 -1.10
C LEU A 378 -4.11 -15.04 -1.95
N ALA A 379 -5.40 -15.23 -2.19
CA ALA A 379 -5.83 -15.92 -3.37
C ALA A 379 -5.55 -15.03 -4.59
N GLU A 380 -5.14 -15.61 -5.69
CA GLU A 380 -4.90 -14.91 -6.95
C GLU A 380 -6.06 -13.92 -7.22
N PRO A 381 -5.79 -12.61 -7.41
CA PRO A 381 -6.86 -11.64 -7.61
C PRO A 381 -7.59 -11.98 -8.89
N ARG A 382 -8.91 -12.13 -8.81
CA ARG A 382 -9.77 -12.26 -9.97
C ARG A 382 -10.53 -10.96 -10.14
N LEU A 383 -10.36 -10.36 -11.30
CA LEU A 383 -11.28 -9.29 -11.72
C LEU A 383 -12.62 -9.97 -12.05
N VAL A 384 -13.57 -9.76 -11.18
CA VAL A 384 -14.96 -10.17 -11.40
C VAL A 384 -15.70 -8.88 -11.72
N GLY A 385 -16.02 -8.72 -12.99
CA GLY A 385 -16.80 -7.59 -13.48
C GLY A 385 -18.30 -7.76 -13.21
#